data_e77881e3131978aa0a0c4e0590086f12
#
_entry.id   e77881e3131978aa0a0c4e0590086f12
#
_cell.length_a   1.000
_cell.length_b   1.000
_cell.length_c   1.000
_cell.angle_alpha   90.00
_cell.angle_beta   90.00
_cell.angle_gamma   90.00
#
_symmetry.space_group_name_H-M   'P 1'
#
loop_
_entity.id
_entity.type
_entity.pdbx_description
1 polymer ?
#
loop_
_entity_poly.entity_id
_entity_poly.type
_entity_poly.pdbx_seq_one_letter_code
_entity_poly.pdbx_strand_id
1 'polypeptide(L)'
;GLMAGINAALKVQEKEEFILKRNEAYIGVLVDDLVSLGTKEPYRMFTSRAEYRLVLREDNADTRLKPQAKNLGILSKESWGSFKESAAKVKAETKRMKKDMVKPGSVAAKRVEKKTKQNIKKQKSSYELLKRPQINYKDIVNPNTTGLSKNEIDKIEAEAKYEGYIKRQTTEIEKLQKNENTPIPENISYLKIVGLSNEVKQKLEESRPKS
;
A
#
# COMPACT_ATOMS: atom_id res chain seq x y z
N GLY A 1 9.96 19.02 -7.86
CA GLY A 1 11.12 18.76 -8.75
C GLY A 1 11.09 17.40 -9.43
N LEU A 2 11.07 16.28 -8.67
CA LEU A 2 11.18 14.94 -9.25
C LEU A 2 10.09 14.63 -10.30
N MET A 3 8.82 14.83 -9.95
CA MET A 3 7.69 14.57 -10.87
C MET A 3 7.73 15.48 -12.09
N ALA A 4 8.06 16.77 -11.89
CA ALA A 4 8.20 17.71 -12.99
C ALA A 4 9.34 17.30 -13.96
N GLY A 5 10.50 16.88 -13.42
CA GLY A 5 11.62 16.40 -14.23
C GLY A 5 11.30 15.15 -15.04
N ILE A 6 10.62 14.16 -14.41
CA ILE A 6 10.18 12.94 -15.10
C ILE A 6 9.23 13.30 -16.25
N ASN A 7 8.21 14.12 -15.98
CA ASN A 7 7.21 14.48 -16.98
C ASN A 7 7.76 15.38 -18.08
N ALA A 8 8.71 16.26 -17.77
CA ALA A 8 9.42 17.02 -18.79
C ALA A 8 10.21 16.10 -19.75
N ALA A 9 10.92 15.11 -19.20
CA ALA A 9 11.63 14.13 -20.02
C ALA A 9 10.70 13.26 -20.86
N LEU A 10 9.57 12.82 -20.31
CA LEU A 10 8.56 12.05 -21.04
C LEU A 10 7.93 12.88 -22.18
N LYS A 11 7.62 14.14 -21.92
CA LYS A 11 7.10 15.07 -22.93
C LYS A 11 8.06 15.26 -24.11
N VAL A 12 9.35 15.41 -23.85
CA VAL A 12 10.37 15.49 -24.91
C VAL A 12 10.45 14.21 -25.74
N GLN A 13 10.12 13.07 -25.12
CA GLN A 13 10.09 11.75 -25.76
C GLN A 13 8.73 11.42 -26.40
N GLU A 14 7.79 12.35 -26.40
CA GLU A 14 6.41 12.15 -26.90
C GLU A 14 5.71 10.96 -26.25
N LYS A 15 6.00 10.73 -24.98
CA LYS A 15 5.37 9.69 -24.16
C LYS A 15 4.28 10.26 -23.27
N GLU A 16 3.38 9.39 -22.85
CA GLU A 16 2.33 9.73 -21.87
C GLU A 16 2.92 10.22 -20.55
N GLU A 17 2.22 11.13 -19.91
CA GLU A 17 2.63 11.67 -18.62
C GLU A 17 2.57 10.59 -17.51
N PHE A 18 3.47 10.72 -16.55
CA PHE A 18 3.54 9.85 -15.38
C PHE A 18 2.89 10.53 -14.19
N ILE A 19 1.74 10.02 -13.79
CA ILE A 19 0.96 10.51 -12.64
C ILE A 19 0.87 9.41 -11.58
N LEU A 20 1.32 9.70 -10.37
CA LEU A 20 1.15 8.84 -9.22
C LEU A 20 -0.17 9.17 -8.51
N LYS A 21 -1.00 8.17 -8.31
CA LYS A 21 -2.29 8.31 -7.61
C LYS A 21 -2.10 8.39 -6.09
N ARG A 22 -3.12 8.86 -5.39
CA ARG A 22 -3.15 8.98 -3.92
C ARG A 22 -2.93 7.64 -3.20
N ASN A 23 -3.34 6.54 -3.77
CA ASN A 23 -3.14 5.19 -3.24
C ASN A 23 -1.79 4.54 -3.62
N GLU A 24 -0.99 5.19 -4.45
CA GLU A 24 0.30 4.67 -4.93
C GLU A 24 1.50 5.27 -4.19
N ALA A 25 1.45 6.55 -3.85
CA ALA A 25 2.56 7.22 -3.16
C ALA A 25 2.12 8.48 -2.41
N TYR A 26 2.86 8.83 -1.35
CA TYR A 26 2.68 10.11 -0.65
C TYR A 26 2.86 11.33 -1.57
N ILE A 27 3.76 11.24 -2.56
CA ILE A 27 3.91 12.30 -3.55
C ILE A 27 2.66 12.44 -4.44
N GLY A 28 1.92 11.34 -4.66
CA GLY A 28 0.63 11.38 -5.32
C GLY A 28 -0.40 12.16 -4.50
N VAL A 29 -0.49 11.89 -3.19
CA VAL A 29 -1.34 12.66 -2.27
C VAL A 29 -0.97 14.14 -2.29
N LEU A 30 0.33 14.47 -2.23
CA LEU A 30 0.81 15.85 -2.26
C LEU A 30 0.41 16.57 -3.55
N VAL A 31 0.64 15.95 -4.70
CA VAL A 31 0.33 16.57 -6.00
C VAL A 31 -1.16 16.74 -6.16
N ASP A 32 -1.94 15.73 -5.80
CA ASP A 32 -3.40 15.78 -5.87
C ASP A 32 -3.99 16.87 -4.95
N ASP A 33 -3.54 16.97 -3.70
CA ASP A 33 -3.95 18.04 -2.80
C ASP A 33 -3.64 19.44 -3.36
N LEU A 34 -2.44 19.61 -3.94
CA LEU A 34 -2.03 20.92 -4.51
C LEU A 34 -2.86 21.30 -5.74
N VAL A 35 -3.20 20.33 -6.58
CA VAL A 35 -3.98 20.56 -7.80
C VAL A 35 -5.46 20.78 -7.50
N SER A 36 -6.01 19.95 -6.58
CA SER A 36 -7.46 19.96 -6.31
C SER A 36 -7.90 20.99 -5.28
N LEU A 37 -7.11 21.19 -4.23
CA LEU A 37 -7.45 22.08 -3.11
C LEU A 37 -6.73 23.42 -3.19
N GLY A 38 -5.59 23.47 -3.91
CA GLY A 38 -4.68 24.59 -3.85
C GLY A 38 -4.07 24.78 -2.47
N THR A 39 -3.27 25.84 -2.31
CA THR A 39 -2.73 26.20 -0.99
C THR A 39 -2.49 27.70 -0.91
N LYS A 40 -2.86 28.28 0.22
CA LYS A 40 -2.56 29.68 0.57
C LYS A 40 -1.28 29.81 1.37
N GLU A 41 -0.80 28.71 1.93
CA GLU A 41 0.39 28.60 2.76
C GLU A 41 1.32 27.51 2.22
N PRO A 42 2.61 27.46 2.61
CA PRO A 42 3.48 26.37 2.24
C PRO A 42 2.89 25.03 2.61
N TYR A 43 2.75 24.12 1.63
CA TYR A 43 2.17 22.79 1.86
C TYR A 43 3.09 21.97 2.76
N ARG A 44 2.51 21.42 3.83
CA ARG A 44 3.20 20.48 4.70
C ARG A 44 2.52 19.11 4.64
N MET A 45 3.31 18.08 4.28
CA MET A 45 2.82 16.72 4.22
C MET A 45 2.69 16.13 5.63
N PHE A 46 1.44 15.91 6.07
CA PHE A 46 1.12 15.16 7.26
C PHE A 46 0.61 13.77 6.89
N THR A 47 0.92 12.77 7.70
CA THR A 47 0.39 11.40 7.50
C THR A 47 -1.13 11.34 7.59
N SER A 48 -1.77 12.30 8.29
CA SER A 48 -3.22 12.45 8.36
C SER A 48 -3.89 12.81 7.03
N ARG A 49 -3.12 13.35 6.07
CA ARG A 49 -3.62 13.67 4.74
C ARG A 49 -3.72 12.45 3.82
N ALA A 50 -3.05 11.36 4.18
CA ALA A 50 -3.08 10.12 3.40
C ALA A 50 -4.14 9.17 3.98
N GLU A 51 -5.20 8.93 3.22
CA GLU A 51 -6.28 8.01 3.58
C GLU A 51 -5.82 6.55 3.61
N TYR A 52 -4.86 6.20 2.73
CA TYR A 52 -4.40 4.83 2.52
C TYR A 52 -3.08 4.52 3.23
N ARG A 53 -2.90 4.99 4.47
CA ARG A 53 -1.64 4.86 5.23
C ARG A 53 -1.14 3.42 5.39
N LEU A 54 -2.04 2.45 5.48
CA LEU A 54 -1.67 1.04 5.63
C LEU A 54 -1.19 0.42 4.31
N VAL A 55 -1.55 1.01 3.18
CA VAL A 55 -1.00 0.65 1.86
C VAL A 55 0.30 1.41 1.60
N LEU A 56 0.38 2.69 2.00
CA LEU A 56 1.51 3.58 1.75
C LEU A 56 2.58 3.50 2.86
N ARG A 57 3.00 2.30 3.24
CA ARG A 57 4.04 2.13 4.27
C ARG A 57 5.44 2.30 3.66
N GLU A 58 6.39 2.68 4.52
CA GLU A 58 7.81 2.78 4.16
C GLU A 58 8.39 1.41 3.78
N ASP A 59 8.08 0.37 4.55
CA ASP A 59 8.60 -0.98 4.36
C ASP A 59 8.23 -1.62 3.01
N ASN A 60 7.14 -1.18 2.38
CA ASN A 60 6.69 -1.68 1.08
C ASN A 60 6.88 -0.68 -0.08
N ALA A 61 7.50 0.47 0.15
CA ALA A 61 7.66 1.52 -0.87
C ALA A 61 8.40 1.01 -2.11
N ASP A 62 9.43 0.19 -1.93
CA ASP A 62 10.18 -0.42 -3.03
C ASP A 62 9.31 -1.39 -3.85
N THR A 63 8.42 -2.14 -3.23
CA THR A 63 7.50 -3.06 -3.91
C THR A 63 6.48 -2.30 -4.77
N ARG A 64 6.02 -1.13 -4.32
CA ARG A 64 5.07 -0.29 -5.05
C ARG A 64 5.72 0.53 -6.17
N LEU A 65 6.90 1.10 -5.93
CA LEU A 65 7.47 2.14 -6.79
C LEU A 65 8.63 1.65 -7.70
N LYS A 66 9.41 0.63 -7.31
CA LYS A 66 10.50 0.13 -8.16
C LYS A 66 10.04 -0.42 -9.51
N PRO A 67 8.90 -1.11 -9.65
CA PRO A 67 8.39 -1.50 -10.97
C PRO A 67 8.13 -0.29 -11.87
N GLN A 68 7.55 0.77 -11.34
CA GLN A 68 7.28 2.01 -12.08
C GLN A 68 8.59 2.72 -12.47
N ALA A 69 9.54 2.83 -11.53
CA ALA A 69 10.87 3.40 -11.79
C ALA A 69 11.64 2.61 -12.88
N LYS A 70 11.46 1.28 -12.91
CA LYS A 70 12.02 0.43 -13.96
C LYS A 70 11.42 0.73 -15.33
N ASN A 71 10.08 0.89 -15.40
CA ASN A 71 9.39 1.23 -16.65
C ASN A 71 9.78 2.61 -17.17
N LEU A 72 10.03 3.57 -16.27
CA LEU A 72 10.54 4.91 -16.61
C LEU A 72 12.02 4.91 -17.02
N GLY A 73 12.75 3.81 -16.86
CA GLY A 73 14.16 3.72 -17.19
C GLY A 73 15.11 4.43 -16.21
N ILE A 74 14.62 4.88 -15.05
CA ILE A 74 15.42 5.61 -14.03
C ILE A 74 16.05 4.68 -12.98
N LEU A 75 15.80 3.38 -13.05
CA LEU A 75 16.35 2.39 -12.12
C LEU A 75 17.49 1.62 -12.78
N SER A 76 18.65 1.52 -12.09
CA SER A 76 19.78 0.73 -12.58
C SER A 76 19.46 -0.76 -12.66
N LYS A 77 20.14 -1.48 -13.57
CA LYS A 77 19.99 -2.94 -13.73
C LYS A 77 20.34 -3.69 -12.44
N GLU A 78 21.35 -3.24 -11.72
CA GLU A 78 21.82 -3.80 -10.47
C GLU A 78 20.75 -3.64 -9.35
N SER A 79 20.23 -2.41 -9.16
CA SER A 79 19.17 -2.13 -8.19
C SER A 79 17.89 -2.92 -8.47
N TRP A 80 17.55 -3.08 -9.75
CA TRP A 80 16.43 -3.92 -10.16
C TRP A 80 16.66 -5.40 -9.88
N GLY A 81 17.90 -5.90 -10.15
CA GLY A 81 18.30 -7.28 -9.86
C GLY A 81 18.18 -7.62 -8.37
N SER A 82 18.78 -6.81 -7.52
CA SER A 82 18.71 -6.96 -6.06
C SER A 82 17.27 -6.93 -5.53
N PHE A 83 16.44 -6.01 -6.07
CA PHE A 83 15.03 -5.96 -5.70
C PHE A 83 14.28 -7.24 -6.07
N LYS A 84 14.46 -7.74 -7.28
CA LYS A 84 13.81 -8.98 -7.74
C LYS A 84 14.19 -10.19 -6.89
N GLU A 85 15.46 -10.31 -6.54
CA GLU A 85 15.96 -11.38 -5.68
C GLU A 85 15.30 -11.33 -4.31
N SER A 86 15.33 -10.17 -3.66
CA SER A 86 14.70 -9.96 -2.35
C SER A 86 13.19 -10.23 -2.39
N ALA A 87 12.49 -9.70 -3.38
CA ALA A 87 11.05 -9.94 -3.56
C ALA A 87 10.72 -11.42 -3.77
N ALA A 88 11.58 -12.15 -4.51
CA ALA A 88 11.42 -13.59 -4.71
C ALA A 88 11.60 -14.36 -3.39
N LYS A 89 12.61 -14.02 -2.57
CA LYS A 89 12.84 -14.60 -1.24
C LYS A 89 11.64 -14.38 -0.32
N VAL A 90 11.15 -13.16 -0.21
CA VAL A 90 9.97 -12.82 0.62
C VAL A 90 8.75 -13.61 0.18
N LYS A 91 8.48 -13.67 -1.15
CA LYS A 91 7.35 -14.42 -1.70
C LYS A 91 7.46 -15.93 -1.46
N ALA A 92 8.65 -16.50 -1.63
CA ALA A 92 8.89 -17.92 -1.39
C ALA A 92 8.67 -18.28 0.08
N GLU A 93 9.21 -17.49 0.99
CA GLU A 93 9.06 -17.71 2.43
C GLU A 93 7.61 -17.53 2.90
N THR A 94 6.93 -16.49 2.44
CA THR A 94 5.50 -16.28 2.74
C THR A 94 4.67 -17.49 2.28
N LYS A 95 4.96 -18.02 1.08
CA LYS A 95 4.30 -19.22 0.56
C LYS A 95 4.62 -20.47 1.40
N ARG A 96 5.88 -20.62 1.84
CA ARG A 96 6.30 -21.70 2.73
C ARG A 96 5.55 -21.62 4.07
N MET A 97 5.53 -20.46 4.71
CA MET A 97 4.87 -20.24 6.00
C MET A 97 3.35 -20.48 5.95
N LYS A 98 2.70 -20.22 4.82
CA LYS A 98 1.27 -20.54 4.63
C LYS A 98 1.00 -22.04 4.57
N LYS A 99 1.98 -22.83 4.15
CA LYS A 99 1.89 -24.30 4.06
C LYS A 99 2.41 -25.01 5.31
N ASP A 100 3.36 -24.41 6.00
CA ASP A 100 4.00 -24.97 7.19
C ASP A 100 3.03 -24.93 8.38
N MET A 101 2.70 -26.13 8.91
CA MET A 101 1.69 -26.29 9.95
C MET A 101 2.33 -26.53 11.31
N VAL A 102 2.14 -25.61 12.21
CA VAL A 102 2.56 -25.71 13.62
C VAL A 102 1.56 -26.58 14.37
N LYS A 103 2.04 -27.76 14.82
CA LYS A 103 1.23 -28.71 15.60
C LYS A 103 1.20 -28.31 17.10
N PRO A 104 0.09 -28.56 17.82
CA PRO A 104 0.06 -28.41 19.26
C PRO A 104 1.20 -29.16 19.95
N GLY A 105 1.79 -28.57 20.99
CA GLY A 105 2.92 -29.16 21.74
C GLY A 105 4.30 -29.04 21.08
N SER A 106 4.39 -28.59 19.83
CA SER A 106 5.68 -28.34 19.17
C SER A 106 6.46 -27.19 19.83
N VAL A 107 7.77 -27.11 19.59
CA VAL A 107 8.63 -26.04 20.14
C VAL A 107 8.10 -24.64 19.75
N ALA A 108 7.69 -24.45 18.50
CA ALA A 108 7.09 -23.21 18.03
C ALA A 108 5.75 -22.93 18.74
N ALA A 109 4.89 -23.95 18.89
CA ALA A 109 3.62 -23.81 19.62
C ALA A 109 3.86 -23.35 21.07
N LYS A 110 4.77 -23.98 21.79
CA LYS A 110 5.10 -23.61 23.19
C LYS A 110 5.61 -22.17 23.30
N ARG A 111 6.43 -21.69 22.35
CA ARG A 111 6.89 -20.30 22.32
C ARG A 111 5.73 -19.32 22.12
N VAL A 112 4.84 -19.62 21.18
CA VAL A 112 3.66 -18.82 20.90
C VAL A 112 2.70 -18.81 22.10
N GLU A 113 2.42 -19.95 22.70
CA GLU A 113 1.56 -20.08 23.90
C GLU A 113 2.11 -19.27 25.09
N LYS A 114 3.42 -19.34 25.33
CA LYS A 114 4.08 -18.53 26.37
C LYS A 114 3.88 -17.04 26.19
N LYS A 115 3.96 -16.54 24.94
CA LYS A 115 3.78 -15.11 24.64
C LYS A 115 2.33 -14.65 24.62
N THR A 116 1.46 -15.48 24.07
CA THR A 116 0.04 -15.10 23.92
C THR A 116 -0.83 -15.48 25.13
N LYS A 117 -0.31 -16.31 26.04
CA LYS A 117 -1.07 -16.92 27.14
C LYS A 117 -2.29 -17.70 26.67
N GLN A 118 -2.28 -18.21 25.45
CA GLN A 118 -3.37 -18.95 24.81
C GLN A 118 -2.85 -20.27 24.27
N ASN A 119 -3.50 -21.37 24.61
CA ASN A 119 -3.14 -22.70 24.11
C ASN A 119 -3.53 -22.89 22.65
N ILE A 120 -2.66 -23.48 21.88
CA ILE A 120 -2.91 -23.88 20.49
C ILE A 120 -3.58 -25.27 20.50
N LYS A 121 -4.91 -25.29 20.42
CA LYS A 121 -5.69 -26.54 20.46
C LYS A 121 -5.74 -27.28 19.12
N LYS A 122 -5.58 -26.57 18.00
CA LYS A 122 -5.59 -27.10 16.63
C LYS A 122 -4.35 -26.60 15.88
N GLN A 123 -3.88 -27.42 14.94
CA GLN A 123 -2.78 -27.00 14.07
C GLN A 123 -3.15 -25.72 13.30
N LYS A 124 -2.20 -24.80 13.18
CA LYS A 124 -2.34 -23.54 12.45
C LYS A 124 -1.11 -23.32 11.60
N SER A 125 -1.26 -22.63 10.46
CA SER A 125 -0.11 -22.31 9.66
C SER A 125 0.81 -21.32 10.39
N SER A 126 2.12 -21.43 10.13
CA SER A 126 3.12 -20.49 10.66
C SER A 126 2.75 -19.05 10.32
N TYR A 127 2.21 -18.80 9.14
CA TYR A 127 1.75 -17.49 8.70
C TYR A 127 0.53 -17.00 9.49
N GLU A 128 -0.41 -17.87 9.80
CA GLU A 128 -1.59 -17.52 10.61
C GLU A 128 -1.21 -17.16 12.07
N LEU A 129 -0.21 -17.85 12.62
CA LEU A 129 0.32 -17.50 13.94
C LEU A 129 1.06 -16.16 13.93
N LEU A 130 1.77 -15.83 12.84
CA LEU A 130 2.48 -14.57 12.68
C LEU A 130 1.55 -13.34 12.61
N LYS A 131 0.29 -13.50 12.24
CA LYS A 131 -0.73 -12.43 12.26
C LYS A 131 -1.03 -11.90 13.67
N ARG A 132 -0.67 -12.64 14.72
CA ARG A 132 -0.88 -12.21 16.11
C ARG A 132 0.09 -11.08 16.46
N PRO A 133 -0.38 -9.95 17.05
CA PRO A 133 0.49 -8.79 17.32
C PRO A 133 1.74 -9.10 18.17
N GLN A 134 1.60 -10.01 19.14
CA GLN A 134 2.68 -10.38 20.08
C GLN A 134 3.71 -11.32 19.48
N ILE A 135 3.44 -11.92 18.31
CA ILE A 135 4.28 -12.95 17.69
C ILE A 135 5.16 -12.31 16.63
N ASN A 136 6.45 -12.63 16.70
CA ASN A 136 7.45 -12.25 15.71
C ASN A 136 7.89 -13.50 14.93
N TYR A 137 8.51 -13.30 13.78
CA TYR A 137 9.02 -14.36 12.92
C TYR A 137 9.92 -15.36 13.69
N LYS A 138 10.86 -14.84 14.51
CA LYS A 138 11.78 -15.63 15.32
C LYS A 138 11.13 -16.55 16.36
N ASP A 139 9.87 -16.31 16.71
CA ASP A 139 9.15 -17.15 17.65
C ASP A 139 8.67 -18.45 17.01
N ILE A 140 8.52 -18.44 15.69
CA ILE A 140 8.01 -19.56 14.89
C ILE A 140 9.15 -20.22 14.13
N VAL A 141 9.98 -19.43 13.46
CA VAL A 141 11.07 -19.89 12.58
C VAL A 141 12.40 -19.40 13.12
N ASN A 142 13.46 -20.22 13.03
CA ASN A 142 14.81 -19.75 13.33
C ASN A 142 15.32 -18.89 12.15
N PRO A 143 15.56 -17.58 12.33
CA PRO A 143 16.00 -16.70 11.25
C PRO A 143 17.31 -17.15 10.59
N ASN A 144 18.23 -17.74 11.37
CA ASN A 144 19.54 -18.16 10.89
C ASN A 144 19.49 -19.32 9.88
N THR A 145 18.35 -20.00 9.76
CA THR A 145 18.19 -21.15 8.84
C THR A 145 17.59 -20.76 7.49
N THR A 146 17.15 -19.50 7.32
CA THR A 146 16.38 -19.10 6.15
C THR A 146 17.16 -18.27 5.13
N GLY A 147 18.32 -17.74 5.50
CA GLY A 147 19.12 -16.86 4.65
C GLY A 147 18.45 -15.52 4.32
N LEU A 148 17.40 -15.16 5.06
CA LEU A 148 16.69 -13.89 4.90
C LEU A 148 17.39 -12.78 5.67
N SER A 149 17.47 -11.60 5.08
CA SER A 149 17.89 -10.40 5.76
C SER A 149 16.84 -9.92 6.77
N LYS A 150 17.24 -9.07 7.70
CA LYS A 150 16.32 -8.46 8.66
C LYS A 150 15.16 -7.72 7.94
N ASN A 151 15.48 -6.93 6.91
CA ASN A 151 14.47 -6.19 6.15
C ASN A 151 13.44 -7.11 5.46
N GLU A 152 13.87 -8.28 4.96
CA GLU A 152 12.97 -9.27 4.36
C GLU A 152 12.04 -9.89 5.40
N ILE A 153 12.56 -10.18 6.60
CA ILE A 153 11.77 -10.68 7.73
C ILE A 153 10.76 -9.61 8.18
N ASP A 154 11.18 -8.37 8.35
CA ASP A 154 10.32 -7.26 8.77
C ASP A 154 9.16 -7.04 7.77
N LYS A 155 9.43 -7.18 6.46
CA LYS A 155 8.37 -7.16 5.41
C LYS A 155 7.37 -8.29 5.58
N ILE A 156 7.82 -9.53 5.79
CA ILE A 156 6.94 -10.69 6.00
C ILE A 156 6.07 -10.49 7.23
N GLU A 157 6.65 -9.99 8.34
CA GLU A 157 5.90 -9.69 9.55
C GLU A 157 4.84 -8.61 9.34
N ALA A 158 5.22 -7.51 8.70
CA ALA A 158 4.31 -6.41 8.41
C ALA A 158 3.16 -6.86 7.49
N GLU A 159 3.47 -7.58 6.40
CA GLU A 159 2.45 -8.13 5.50
C GLU A 159 1.47 -9.06 6.22
N ALA A 160 1.98 -9.96 7.08
CA ALA A 160 1.13 -10.88 7.83
C ALA A 160 0.21 -10.14 8.81
N LYS A 161 0.75 -9.18 9.58
CA LYS A 161 0.01 -8.44 10.60
C LYS A 161 -1.02 -7.49 10.01
N TYR A 162 -0.73 -6.88 8.87
CA TYR A 162 -1.62 -5.91 8.22
C TYR A 162 -2.51 -6.50 7.11
N GLU A 163 -2.37 -7.79 6.77
CA GLU A 163 -3.10 -8.43 5.65
C GLU A 163 -4.60 -8.12 5.65
N GLY A 164 -5.27 -8.28 6.79
CA GLY A 164 -6.71 -8.04 6.90
C GLY A 164 -7.12 -6.59 6.67
N TYR A 165 -6.31 -5.66 7.16
CA TYR A 165 -6.54 -4.22 7.00
C TYR A 165 -6.26 -3.78 5.56
N ILE A 166 -5.15 -4.24 4.98
CA ILE A 166 -4.77 -3.95 3.59
C ILE A 166 -5.87 -4.44 2.65
N LYS A 167 -6.38 -5.67 2.84
CA LYS A 167 -7.45 -6.21 2.00
C LYS A 167 -8.69 -5.33 2.02
N ARG A 168 -9.09 -4.79 3.18
CA ARG A 168 -10.23 -3.87 3.28
C ARG A 168 -9.97 -2.58 2.53
N GLN A 169 -8.81 -1.95 2.76
CA GLN A 169 -8.43 -0.73 2.05
C GLN A 169 -8.36 -0.93 0.53
N THR A 170 -7.79 -2.03 0.06
CA THR A 170 -7.76 -2.34 -1.37
C THR A 170 -9.16 -2.43 -1.96
N THR A 171 -10.10 -3.08 -1.26
CA THR A 171 -11.49 -3.14 -1.70
C THR A 171 -12.16 -1.75 -1.74
N GLU A 172 -11.85 -0.87 -0.80
CA GLU A 172 -12.33 0.52 -0.79
C GLU A 172 -11.74 1.32 -1.96
N ILE A 173 -10.43 1.19 -2.20
CA ILE A 173 -9.74 1.82 -3.33
C ILE A 173 -10.38 1.38 -4.66
N GLU A 174 -10.61 0.08 -4.85
CA GLU A 174 -11.23 -0.45 -6.07
C GLU A 174 -12.65 0.09 -6.30
N LYS A 175 -13.43 0.25 -5.22
CA LYS A 175 -14.77 0.86 -5.30
C LYS A 175 -14.71 2.33 -5.68
N LEU A 176 -13.80 3.10 -5.06
CA LEU A 176 -13.62 4.51 -5.37
C LEU A 176 -13.16 4.71 -6.80
N GLN A 177 -12.17 3.95 -7.26
CA GLN A 177 -11.68 4.02 -8.64
C GLN A 177 -12.77 3.71 -9.68
N LYS A 178 -13.69 2.80 -9.38
CA LYS A 178 -14.85 2.56 -10.26
C LYS A 178 -15.78 3.77 -10.32
N ASN A 179 -15.97 4.44 -9.19
CA ASN A 179 -16.85 5.62 -9.12
C ASN A 179 -16.20 6.85 -9.77
N GLU A 180 -14.87 7.05 -9.58
CA GLU A 180 -14.12 8.14 -10.22
C GLU A 180 -14.24 8.15 -11.74
N ASN A 181 -14.33 6.99 -12.36
CA ASN A 181 -14.49 6.86 -13.81
C ASN A 181 -15.95 6.93 -14.28
N THR A 182 -16.92 7.16 -13.37
CA THR A 182 -18.32 7.29 -13.74
C THR A 182 -18.59 8.70 -14.26
N PRO A 183 -18.93 8.91 -15.55
CA PRO A 183 -19.12 10.23 -16.09
C PRO A 183 -20.35 10.89 -15.47
N ILE A 184 -20.25 12.16 -15.12
CA ILE A 184 -21.37 12.99 -14.70
C ILE A 184 -21.98 13.63 -15.94
N PRO A 185 -23.32 13.52 -16.14
CA PRO A 185 -23.97 14.16 -17.28
C PRO A 185 -23.76 15.68 -17.27
N GLU A 186 -23.38 16.25 -18.43
CA GLU A 186 -23.08 17.68 -18.56
C GLU A 186 -24.25 18.60 -18.23
N ASN A 187 -25.47 18.11 -18.41
CA ASN A 187 -26.73 18.85 -18.20
C ASN A 187 -27.28 18.71 -16.77
N ILE A 188 -26.53 18.15 -15.82
CA ILE A 188 -26.98 18.01 -14.44
C ILE A 188 -27.11 19.39 -13.77
N SER A 189 -28.23 19.61 -13.06
CA SER A 189 -28.43 20.80 -12.22
C SER A 189 -28.20 20.45 -10.78
N TYR A 190 -27.01 20.81 -10.24
CA TYR A 190 -26.63 20.52 -8.85
C TYR A 190 -27.54 21.21 -7.83
N LEU A 191 -28.13 22.37 -8.19
CA LEU A 191 -29.05 23.10 -7.32
C LEU A 191 -30.34 22.32 -7.02
N LYS A 192 -30.76 21.43 -7.93
CA LYS A 192 -31.96 20.60 -7.77
C LYS A 192 -31.76 19.29 -7.04
N ILE A 193 -30.52 18.91 -6.73
CA ILE A 193 -30.23 17.65 -6.04
C ILE A 193 -30.67 17.74 -4.58
N VAL A 194 -31.56 16.84 -4.17
CA VAL A 194 -32.01 16.72 -2.78
C VAL A 194 -30.93 16.04 -1.95
N GLY A 195 -30.71 16.51 -0.71
CA GLY A 195 -29.74 15.92 0.21
C GLY A 195 -28.36 16.55 0.23
N LEU A 196 -28.04 17.45 -0.71
CA LEU A 196 -26.81 18.24 -0.67
C LEU A 196 -27.01 19.54 0.09
N SER A 197 -26.02 19.96 0.88
CA SER A 197 -26.00 21.29 1.50
C SER A 197 -25.87 22.39 0.44
N ASN A 198 -26.33 23.61 0.75
CA ASN A 198 -26.26 24.73 -0.19
C ASN A 198 -24.81 25.04 -0.60
N GLU A 199 -23.86 24.94 0.32
CA GLU A 199 -22.43 25.14 0.03
C GLU A 199 -21.90 24.12 -0.97
N VAL A 200 -22.25 22.83 -0.79
CA VAL A 200 -21.84 21.76 -1.71
C VAL A 200 -22.47 21.95 -3.09
N LYS A 201 -23.74 22.33 -3.15
CA LYS A 201 -24.44 22.64 -4.41
C LYS A 201 -23.74 23.76 -5.17
N GLN A 202 -23.40 24.84 -4.49
CA GLN A 202 -22.70 25.97 -5.09
C GLN A 202 -21.32 25.58 -5.61
N LYS A 203 -20.51 24.88 -4.82
CA LYS A 203 -19.18 24.41 -5.24
C LYS A 203 -19.24 23.46 -6.45
N LEU A 204 -20.21 22.56 -6.47
CA LEU A 204 -20.41 21.65 -7.61
C LEU A 204 -20.87 22.38 -8.87
N GLU A 205 -21.73 23.39 -8.72
CA GLU A 205 -22.19 24.22 -9.86
C GLU A 205 -21.04 25.08 -10.43
N GLU A 206 -20.14 25.58 -9.59
CA GLU A 206 -18.95 26.35 -9.98
C GLU A 206 -17.87 25.47 -10.63
N SER A 207 -17.58 24.30 -10.04
CA SER A 207 -16.48 23.42 -10.51
C SER A 207 -16.86 22.53 -11.69
N ARG A 208 -18.15 22.21 -11.85
CA ARG A 208 -18.67 21.35 -12.91
C ARG A 208 -17.80 20.10 -13.16
N PRO A 209 -17.61 19.23 -12.15
CA PRO A 209 -16.77 18.06 -12.30
C PRO A 209 -17.32 17.13 -13.40
N LYS A 210 -16.40 16.49 -14.15
CA LYS A 210 -16.74 15.55 -15.23
C LYS A 210 -16.96 14.12 -14.75
N SER A 211 -16.46 13.76 -13.57
CA SER A 211 -16.58 12.45 -12.93
C SER A 211 -16.51 12.56 -11.41
#